data_92669c4908147bb08cd7e616844b67c6
#
_entry.id   92669c4908147bb08cd7e616844b67c6
#
_cell.length_a   1.000
_cell.length_b   1.000
_cell.length_c   1.000
_cell.angle_alpha   90.00
_cell.angle_beta   90.00
_cell.angle_gamma   90.00
#
_symmetry.space_group_name_H-M   'P 1'
#
loop_
_entity.id
_entity.type
_entity.pdbx_description
1 polymer ?
#
loop_
_entity_poly.entity_id
_entity_poly.type
_entity_poly.pdbx_seq_one_letter_code
_entity_poly.pdbx_strand_id
1 'polypeptide(L)'
;GADGMAVRNNVQKIADLKGKTVAASAPGTAPYFTLAWFLKKNGLSVKDVTVVNLEPAAAAQAFVAGQNDAAMTYEPYLSTVRDNPNAGKIIATTLDYPMIMDTFGCTPKFLAENPKAARALADSYFEAIDMIAKEPKRSFEIMGADVKQSAEQFEASQKYLRWQDRAANRAFFAGPHAEFSKEAASLLLEIGIIKQIPDLTKLADTR
;
A
#
# COMPACT_ATOMS: atom_id res chain seq x y z
N GLY A 1 0.43 4.00 6.09
CA GLY A 1 -0.94 4.21 6.52
C GLY A 1 -1.91 4.59 5.43
N ALA A 2 -1.43 4.72 4.17
CA ALA A 2 -2.31 5.07 3.06
C ALA A 2 -3.24 3.90 2.65
N ASP A 3 -2.80 2.67 2.82
CA ASP A 3 -3.67 1.50 2.64
C ASP A 3 -4.34 1.13 3.94
N GLY A 4 -5.62 0.73 3.87
CA GLY A 4 -6.38 0.40 5.06
C GLY A 4 -7.59 -0.48 4.81
N MET A 5 -8.05 -1.07 5.90
CA MET A 5 -9.25 -1.91 5.93
C MET A 5 -10.39 -1.14 6.58
N ALA A 6 -11.44 -0.91 5.81
CA ALA A 6 -12.72 -0.43 6.28
C ALA A 6 -13.60 -1.60 6.72
N VAL A 7 -14.33 -1.46 7.80
CA VAL A 7 -15.28 -2.47 8.31
C VAL A 7 -16.57 -1.82 8.81
N ARG A 8 -17.67 -2.58 8.84
CA ARG A 8 -18.91 -2.13 9.46
C ARG A 8 -18.72 -1.82 10.93
N ASN A 9 -19.52 -0.91 11.49
CA ASN A 9 -19.39 -0.46 12.89
C ASN A 9 -19.54 -1.58 13.94
N ASN A 10 -20.24 -2.66 13.60
CA ASN A 10 -20.41 -3.83 14.46
C ASN A 10 -19.21 -4.78 14.47
N VAL A 11 -18.24 -4.63 13.54
CA VAL A 11 -16.98 -5.39 13.54
C VAL A 11 -16.01 -4.73 14.50
N GLN A 12 -15.53 -5.46 15.50
CA GLN A 12 -14.66 -4.91 16.54
C GLN A 12 -13.18 -5.25 16.32
N LYS A 13 -12.88 -6.36 15.67
CA LYS A 13 -11.53 -6.83 15.37
C LYS A 13 -11.50 -7.54 14.02
N ILE A 14 -10.35 -7.63 13.39
CA ILE A 14 -10.19 -8.27 12.07
C ILE A 14 -10.62 -9.73 12.10
N ALA A 15 -10.42 -10.44 13.23
CA ALA A 15 -10.86 -11.82 13.39
C ALA A 15 -12.39 -12.01 13.25
N ASP A 16 -13.19 -10.97 13.46
CA ASP A 16 -14.65 -11.02 13.30
C ASP A 16 -15.09 -11.07 11.83
N LEU A 17 -14.13 -10.94 10.89
CA LEU A 17 -14.39 -11.04 9.45
C LEU A 17 -14.53 -12.47 8.94
N LYS A 18 -14.32 -13.48 9.79
CA LYS A 18 -14.51 -14.88 9.38
C LYS A 18 -15.91 -15.10 8.82
N GLY A 19 -15.99 -15.65 7.59
CA GLY A 19 -17.25 -15.89 6.87
C GLY A 19 -17.90 -14.65 6.24
N LYS A 20 -17.27 -13.45 6.36
CA LYS A 20 -17.83 -12.21 5.83
C LYS A 20 -17.30 -11.87 4.44
N THR A 21 -17.96 -10.90 3.80
CA THR A 21 -17.60 -10.39 2.48
C THR A 21 -16.61 -9.23 2.61
N VAL A 22 -15.50 -9.30 1.86
CA VAL A 22 -14.46 -8.26 1.82
C VAL A 22 -14.22 -7.84 0.38
N ALA A 23 -14.51 -6.59 0.05
CA ALA A 23 -14.13 -6.03 -1.24
C ALA A 23 -12.61 -5.77 -1.26
N ALA A 24 -11.93 -6.29 -2.27
CA ALA A 24 -10.50 -6.06 -2.51
C ALA A 24 -10.19 -6.26 -3.99
N SER A 25 -9.09 -5.69 -4.49
CA SER A 25 -8.65 -5.92 -5.86
C SER A 25 -8.22 -7.38 -6.08
N ALA A 26 -8.01 -7.74 -7.34
CA ALA A 26 -7.66 -9.09 -7.75
C ALA A 26 -6.40 -9.66 -7.07
N PRO A 27 -6.27 -10.99 -6.93
CA PRO A 27 -5.03 -11.63 -6.50
C PRO A 27 -3.82 -11.15 -7.30
N GLY A 28 -2.71 -10.86 -6.60
CA GLY A 28 -1.48 -10.32 -7.19
C GLY A 28 -1.37 -8.79 -7.15
N THR A 29 -2.37 -8.10 -6.62
CA THR A 29 -2.33 -6.64 -6.39
C THR A 29 -1.95 -6.31 -4.95
N ALA A 30 -1.50 -5.05 -4.71
CA ALA A 30 -1.16 -4.58 -3.37
C ALA A 30 -2.35 -4.64 -2.39
N PRO A 31 -3.59 -4.21 -2.73
CA PRO A 31 -4.72 -4.34 -1.82
C PRO A 31 -5.05 -5.79 -1.43
N TYR A 32 -4.93 -6.74 -2.37
CA TYR A 32 -5.13 -8.16 -2.04
C TYR A 32 -4.03 -8.69 -1.11
N PHE A 33 -2.79 -8.32 -1.36
CA PHE A 33 -1.66 -8.68 -0.50
C PHE A 33 -1.84 -8.10 0.91
N THR A 34 -2.25 -6.83 1.01
CA THR A 34 -2.51 -6.16 2.29
C THR A 34 -3.65 -6.83 3.05
N LEU A 35 -4.72 -7.24 2.35
CA LEU A 35 -5.79 -8.05 2.94
C LEU A 35 -5.24 -9.35 3.52
N ALA A 36 -4.48 -10.12 2.74
CA ALA A 36 -3.90 -11.38 3.19
C ALA A 36 -2.99 -11.19 4.42
N TRP A 37 -2.21 -10.10 4.42
CA TRP A 37 -1.35 -9.75 5.53
C TRP A 37 -2.13 -9.43 6.81
N PHE A 38 -3.15 -8.56 6.72
CA PHE A 38 -3.99 -8.21 7.87
C PHE A 38 -4.71 -9.43 8.44
N LEU A 39 -5.26 -10.27 7.58
CA LEU A 39 -5.90 -11.53 8.01
C LEU A 39 -4.91 -12.44 8.71
N LYS A 40 -3.74 -12.67 8.13
CA LYS A 40 -2.68 -13.53 8.70
C LYS A 40 -2.23 -13.05 10.07
N LYS A 41 -1.98 -11.75 10.24
CA LYS A 41 -1.58 -11.17 11.55
C LYS A 41 -2.69 -11.29 12.62
N ASN A 42 -3.92 -11.58 12.21
CA ASN A 42 -5.07 -11.76 13.10
C ASN A 42 -5.62 -13.21 13.12
N GLY A 43 -4.80 -14.18 12.72
CA GLY A 43 -5.11 -15.61 12.80
C GLY A 43 -6.11 -16.11 11.76
N LEU A 44 -6.32 -15.36 10.68
CA LEU A 44 -7.17 -15.73 9.54
C LEU A 44 -6.33 -15.86 8.27
N SER A 45 -6.96 -16.38 7.23
CA SER A 45 -6.45 -16.43 5.86
C SER A 45 -7.48 -15.88 4.88
N VAL A 46 -7.09 -15.67 3.64
CA VAL A 46 -8.03 -15.26 2.57
C VAL A 46 -9.14 -16.30 2.31
N LYS A 47 -8.94 -17.56 2.73
CA LYS A 47 -9.96 -18.63 2.62
C LYS A 47 -11.05 -18.50 3.70
N ASP A 48 -10.81 -17.74 4.75
CA ASP A 48 -11.77 -17.52 5.84
C ASP A 48 -12.77 -16.41 5.53
N VAL A 49 -12.62 -15.69 4.41
CA VAL A 49 -13.48 -14.60 3.97
C VAL A 49 -13.93 -14.83 2.52
N THR A 50 -15.02 -14.17 2.11
CA THR A 50 -15.42 -14.12 0.71
C THR A 50 -14.89 -12.83 0.09
N VAL A 51 -13.87 -12.96 -0.77
CA VAL A 51 -13.29 -11.78 -1.45
C VAL A 51 -14.16 -11.43 -2.66
N VAL A 52 -14.64 -10.19 -2.68
CA VAL A 52 -15.34 -9.58 -3.82
C VAL A 52 -14.33 -8.74 -4.58
N ASN A 53 -14.03 -9.12 -5.83
CA ASN A 53 -13.03 -8.44 -6.64
C ASN A 53 -13.54 -7.08 -7.12
N LEU A 54 -13.05 -6.02 -6.53
CA LEU A 54 -13.35 -4.62 -6.87
C LEU A 54 -12.07 -3.78 -6.78
N GLU A 55 -11.89 -2.91 -7.76
CA GLU A 55 -10.80 -1.92 -7.72
C GLU A 55 -10.98 -0.93 -6.55
N PRO A 56 -9.91 -0.31 -6.04
CA PRO A 56 -9.92 0.45 -4.78
C PRO A 56 -11.01 1.52 -4.67
N ALA A 57 -11.24 2.28 -5.75
CA ALA A 57 -12.32 3.28 -5.78
C ALA A 57 -13.70 2.62 -5.68
N ALA A 58 -13.92 1.55 -6.45
CA ALA A 58 -15.18 0.79 -6.44
C ALA A 58 -15.38 0.06 -5.11
N ALA A 59 -14.32 -0.46 -4.50
CA ALA A 59 -14.37 -1.11 -3.19
C ALA A 59 -14.84 -0.13 -2.09
N ALA A 60 -14.29 1.09 -2.07
CA ALA A 60 -14.72 2.13 -1.14
C ALA A 60 -16.20 2.52 -1.35
N GLN A 61 -16.61 2.73 -2.60
CA GLN A 61 -17.98 3.10 -2.94
C GLN A 61 -18.98 1.98 -2.59
N ALA A 62 -18.69 0.74 -2.97
CA ALA A 62 -19.52 -0.43 -2.64
C ALA A 62 -19.64 -0.64 -1.13
N PHE A 63 -18.54 -0.40 -0.39
CA PHE A 63 -18.57 -0.41 1.07
C PHE A 63 -19.50 0.67 1.61
N VAL A 64 -19.34 1.94 1.24
CA VAL A 64 -20.22 3.03 1.69
C VAL A 64 -21.67 2.76 1.35
N ALA A 65 -21.95 2.18 0.19
CA ALA A 65 -23.29 1.76 -0.26
C ALA A 65 -23.86 0.53 0.47
N GLY A 66 -23.16 -0.07 1.42
CA GLY A 66 -23.69 -1.19 2.20
C GLY A 66 -23.53 -2.58 1.60
N GLN A 67 -22.78 -2.73 0.50
CA GLN A 67 -22.74 -3.98 -0.28
C GLN A 67 -21.79 -5.05 0.30
N ASN A 68 -20.78 -4.66 1.10
CA ASN A 68 -19.79 -5.56 1.66
C ASN A 68 -19.60 -5.31 3.16
N ASP A 69 -19.18 -6.33 3.91
CA ASP A 69 -18.89 -6.21 5.35
C ASP A 69 -17.59 -5.45 5.62
N ALA A 70 -16.64 -5.55 4.69
CA ALA A 70 -15.36 -4.86 4.74
C ALA A 70 -14.86 -4.47 3.34
N ALA A 71 -13.90 -3.56 3.28
CA ALA A 71 -13.21 -3.21 2.05
C ALA A 71 -11.73 -2.92 2.32
N MET A 72 -10.88 -3.40 1.43
CA MET A 72 -9.48 -2.98 1.31
C MET A 72 -9.38 -1.89 0.25
N THR A 73 -8.85 -0.77 0.63
CA THR A 73 -8.64 0.37 -0.28
C THR A 73 -7.46 1.22 0.22
N TYR A 74 -7.14 2.26 -0.51
CA TYR A 74 -6.06 3.18 -0.15
C TYR A 74 -6.48 4.65 -0.39
N GLU A 75 -5.64 5.59 0.04
CA GLU A 75 -5.90 7.01 -0.24
C GLU A 75 -5.79 7.32 -1.75
N PRO A 76 -6.67 8.17 -2.28
CA PRO A 76 -7.64 9.02 -1.57
C PRO A 76 -8.98 8.35 -1.25
N TYR A 77 -9.22 7.12 -1.72
CA TYR A 77 -10.52 6.45 -1.58
C TYR A 77 -10.84 6.04 -0.14
N LEU A 78 -9.82 5.78 0.67
CA LEU A 78 -9.99 5.46 2.09
C LEU A 78 -10.60 6.65 2.85
N SER A 79 -10.30 7.88 2.45
CA SER A 79 -10.92 9.09 2.98
C SER A 79 -12.42 9.14 2.73
N THR A 80 -12.93 8.57 1.62
CA THR A 80 -14.36 8.44 1.37
C THR A 80 -15.08 7.68 2.50
N VAL A 81 -14.43 6.66 3.06
CA VAL A 81 -14.98 5.92 4.20
C VAL A 81 -14.92 6.76 5.47
N ARG A 82 -13.81 7.48 5.73
CA ARG A 82 -13.67 8.38 6.89
C ARG A 82 -14.75 9.46 6.92
N ASP A 83 -15.11 9.98 5.75
CA ASP A 83 -16.12 11.01 5.59
C ASP A 83 -17.56 10.46 5.75
N ASN A 84 -17.72 9.14 5.81
CA ASN A 84 -18.99 8.44 5.96
C ASN A 84 -19.03 7.53 7.21
N PRO A 85 -18.91 8.07 8.43
CA PRO A 85 -18.80 7.29 9.67
C PRO A 85 -20.01 6.39 9.97
N ASN A 86 -21.17 6.70 9.40
CA ASN A 86 -22.36 5.85 9.51
C ASN A 86 -22.23 4.54 8.72
N ALA A 87 -21.43 4.52 7.66
CA ALA A 87 -21.20 3.32 6.85
C ALA A 87 -20.24 2.34 7.55
N GLY A 88 -19.30 2.87 8.32
CA GLY A 88 -18.29 2.05 9.01
C GLY A 88 -17.12 2.86 9.52
N LYS A 89 -16.03 2.16 9.84
CA LYS A 89 -14.78 2.72 10.38
C LYS A 89 -13.56 2.07 9.73
N ILE A 90 -12.42 2.74 9.81
CA ILE A 90 -11.13 2.13 9.47
C ILE A 90 -10.65 1.35 10.70
N ILE A 91 -10.45 0.03 10.56
CA ILE A 91 -10.05 -0.84 11.66
C ILE A 91 -8.54 -1.03 11.74
N ALA A 92 -7.85 -0.95 10.61
CA ALA A 92 -6.41 -1.08 10.53
C ALA A 92 -5.89 -0.38 9.27
N THR A 93 -4.65 0.07 9.34
CA THR A 93 -3.92 0.65 8.22
C THR A 93 -2.52 0.06 8.13
N THR A 94 -1.80 0.38 7.07
CA THR A 94 -0.38 0.02 6.92
C THR A 94 0.54 0.79 7.87
N LEU A 95 0.03 1.71 8.72
CA LEU A 95 0.76 2.20 9.89
C LEU A 95 0.80 1.17 11.01
N ASP A 96 -0.29 0.42 11.20
CA ASP A 96 -0.39 -0.64 12.22
C ASP A 96 0.36 -1.89 11.77
N TYR A 97 0.32 -2.17 10.47
CA TYR A 97 0.93 -3.34 9.84
C TYR A 97 1.78 -2.89 8.64
N PRO A 98 2.98 -2.31 8.83
CA PRO A 98 3.80 -1.79 7.75
C PRO A 98 4.31 -2.92 6.84
N MET A 99 3.67 -3.08 5.68
CA MET A 99 3.99 -4.11 4.69
C MET A 99 3.92 -3.58 3.24
N ILE A 100 3.51 -2.35 3.05
CA ILE A 100 3.49 -1.73 1.73
C ILE A 100 4.61 -0.72 1.62
N MET A 101 5.46 -0.94 0.63
CA MET A 101 6.50 -0.02 0.20
C MET A 101 6.42 0.16 -1.30
N ASP A 102 6.16 1.40 -1.71
CA ASP A 102 6.25 1.75 -3.10
C ASP A 102 7.72 1.85 -3.49
N THR A 103 8.07 1.15 -4.55
CA THR A 103 9.42 1.11 -5.08
C THR A 103 9.39 1.34 -6.58
N PHE A 104 10.45 1.81 -7.14
CA PHE A 104 10.68 1.68 -8.56
C PHE A 104 11.87 0.78 -8.83
N GLY A 105 11.74 0.02 -9.90
CA GLY A 105 12.75 -0.92 -10.32
C GLY A 105 13.00 -0.85 -11.81
N CYS A 106 14.15 -1.35 -12.20
CA CYS A 106 14.53 -1.50 -13.60
C CYS A 106 14.91 -2.96 -13.86
N THR A 107 14.71 -3.41 -15.10
CA THR A 107 15.23 -4.71 -15.48
C THR A 107 16.78 -4.71 -15.44
N PRO A 108 17.43 -5.85 -15.14
CA PRO A 108 18.89 -5.93 -15.19
C PRO A 108 19.48 -5.47 -16.54
N LYS A 109 18.79 -5.76 -17.63
CA LYS A 109 19.17 -5.30 -18.98
C LYS A 109 19.16 -3.77 -19.06
N PHE A 110 18.09 -3.12 -18.61
CA PHE A 110 17.99 -1.66 -18.62
C PHE A 110 19.10 -1.02 -17.79
N LEU A 111 19.38 -1.56 -16.60
CA LEU A 111 20.45 -1.07 -15.72
C LEU A 111 21.82 -1.17 -16.38
N ALA A 112 22.09 -2.27 -17.10
CA ALA A 112 23.37 -2.48 -17.78
C ALA A 112 23.54 -1.55 -18.99
N GLU A 113 22.47 -1.36 -19.77
CA GLU A 113 22.50 -0.54 -20.99
C GLU A 113 22.36 0.97 -20.70
N ASN A 114 21.69 1.34 -19.60
CA ASN A 114 21.31 2.73 -19.29
C ASN A 114 21.64 3.13 -17.82
N PRO A 115 22.87 2.93 -17.31
CA PRO A 115 23.19 3.19 -15.91
C PRO A 115 22.99 4.66 -15.51
N LYS A 116 23.22 5.60 -16.43
CA LYS A 116 23.02 7.03 -16.19
C LYS A 116 21.53 7.37 -16.02
N ALA A 117 20.65 6.76 -16.84
CA ALA A 117 19.21 6.97 -16.75
C ALA A 117 18.64 6.38 -15.45
N ALA A 118 19.09 5.20 -15.04
CA ALA A 118 18.69 4.59 -13.78
C ALA A 118 19.09 5.45 -12.57
N ARG A 119 20.32 6.00 -12.58
CA ARG A 119 20.76 6.94 -11.55
C ARG A 119 19.93 8.22 -11.55
N ALA A 120 19.69 8.80 -12.74
CA ALA A 120 18.89 10.02 -12.88
C ALA A 120 17.46 9.83 -12.31
N LEU A 121 16.85 8.65 -12.51
CA LEU A 121 15.56 8.32 -11.93
C LEU A 121 15.59 8.38 -10.39
N ALA A 122 16.59 7.74 -9.78
CA ALA A 122 16.76 7.76 -8.33
C ALA A 122 17.03 9.18 -7.80
N ASP A 123 17.90 9.94 -8.49
CA ASP A 123 18.21 11.32 -8.08
C ASP A 123 16.98 12.23 -8.21
N SER A 124 16.17 12.09 -9.27
CA SER A 124 14.91 12.84 -9.44
C SER A 124 13.91 12.57 -8.33
N TYR A 125 13.81 11.32 -7.85
CA TYR A 125 12.99 11.00 -6.69
C TYR A 125 13.43 11.79 -5.45
N PHE A 126 14.73 11.81 -5.16
CA PHE A 126 15.23 12.51 -3.99
C PHE A 126 15.13 14.03 -4.13
N GLU A 127 15.28 14.58 -5.34
CA GLU A 127 15.00 16.00 -5.61
C GLU A 127 13.52 16.33 -5.34
N ALA A 128 12.59 15.45 -5.73
CA ALA A 128 11.18 15.62 -5.42
C ALA A 128 10.89 15.57 -3.92
N ILE A 129 11.52 14.67 -3.17
CA ILE A 129 11.42 14.62 -1.69
C ILE A 129 11.95 15.92 -1.05
N ASP A 130 13.08 16.42 -1.54
CA ASP A 130 13.66 17.70 -1.09
C ASP A 130 12.72 18.87 -1.43
N MET A 131 12.07 18.84 -2.59
CA MET A 131 11.10 19.87 -2.98
C MET A 131 9.87 19.85 -2.08
N ILE A 132 9.34 18.68 -1.70
CA ILE A 132 8.22 18.57 -0.74
C ILE A 132 8.58 19.28 0.57
N ALA A 133 9.81 19.11 1.06
CA ALA A 133 10.26 19.73 2.29
C ALA A 133 10.46 21.27 2.18
N LYS A 134 10.93 21.74 1.01
CA LYS A 134 11.26 23.16 0.78
C LYS A 134 10.07 23.98 0.30
N GLU A 135 9.22 23.40 -0.54
CA GLU A 135 8.10 24.04 -1.22
C GLU A 135 6.81 23.19 -1.06
N PRO A 136 6.33 22.91 0.18
CA PRO A 136 5.25 21.98 0.40
C PRO A 136 3.97 22.36 -0.35
N LYS A 137 3.59 23.63 -0.32
CA LYS A 137 2.37 24.11 -0.99
C LYS A 137 2.39 23.81 -2.49
N ARG A 138 3.47 24.20 -3.17
CA ARG A 138 3.64 23.94 -4.62
C ARG A 138 3.68 22.44 -4.91
N SER A 139 4.34 21.66 -4.08
CA SER A 139 4.41 20.21 -4.23
C SER A 139 3.02 19.57 -4.12
N PHE A 140 2.20 20.00 -3.15
CA PHE A 140 0.85 19.48 -2.97
C PHE A 140 -0.11 19.94 -4.06
N GLU A 141 0.08 21.15 -4.62
CA GLU A 141 -0.66 21.60 -5.81
C GLU A 141 -0.39 20.68 -7.01
N ILE A 142 0.88 20.34 -7.27
CA ILE A 142 1.28 19.47 -8.39
C ILE A 142 0.73 18.05 -8.19
N MET A 143 1.00 17.46 -7.01
CA MET A 143 0.59 16.08 -6.71
C MET A 143 -0.93 15.94 -6.59
N GLY A 144 -1.59 16.93 -5.99
CA GLY A 144 -3.06 16.97 -5.91
C GLY A 144 -3.70 17.02 -7.28
N ALA A 145 -3.18 17.86 -8.19
CA ALA A 145 -3.70 17.95 -9.55
C ALA A 145 -3.62 16.61 -10.31
N ASP A 146 -2.53 15.85 -10.12
CA ASP A 146 -2.35 14.53 -10.74
C ASP A 146 -3.42 13.52 -10.31
N VAL A 147 -3.78 13.52 -9.03
CA VAL A 147 -4.82 12.63 -8.45
C VAL A 147 -6.21 13.27 -8.39
N LYS A 148 -6.43 14.41 -9.05
CA LYS A 148 -7.70 15.16 -9.11
C LYS A 148 -8.21 15.60 -7.72
N GLN A 149 -7.29 16.02 -6.87
CA GLN A 149 -7.55 16.62 -5.56
C GLN A 149 -7.09 18.07 -5.52
N SER A 150 -7.61 18.86 -4.57
CA SER A 150 -7.01 20.13 -4.23
C SER A 150 -5.69 19.93 -3.46
N ALA A 151 -4.87 20.98 -3.37
CA ALA A 151 -3.64 20.94 -2.58
C ALA A 151 -3.91 20.58 -1.11
N GLU A 152 -4.97 21.14 -0.53
CA GLU A 152 -5.38 20.89 0.87
C GLU A 152 -5.85 19.44 1.08
N GLN A 153 -6.58 18.88 0.11
CA GLN A 153 -7.01 17.48 0.16
C GLN A 153 -5.80 16.55 0.09
N PHE A 154 -4.84 16.84 -0.80
CA PHE A 154 -3.61 16.07 -0.90
C PHE A 154 -2.76 16.19 0.38
N GLU A 155 -2.60 17.39 0.93
CA GLU A 155 -1.92 17.62 2.21
C GLU A 155 -2.56 16.83 3.35
N ALA A 156 -3.89 16.76 3.39
CA ALA A 156 -4.59 15.93 4.37
C ALA A 156 -4.31 14.44 4.21
N SER A 157 -4.16 13.95 2.98
CA SER A 157 -3.88 12.55 2.66
C SER A 157 -2.42 12.18 2.90
N GLN A 158 -1.47 13.08 2.57
CA GLN A 158 -0.05 12.78 2.66
C GLN A 158 0.44 12.51 4.09
N LYS A 159 -0.28 12.94 5.13
CA LYS A 159 0.03 12.61 6.53
C LYS A 159 0.00 11.10 6.82
N TYR A 160 -0.64 10.32 5.98
CA TYR A 160 -0.66 8.86 6.06
C TYR A 160 0.49 8.19 5.31
N LEU A 161 1.28 8.96 4.54
CA LEU A 161 2.47 8.51 3.83
C LEU A 161 3.72 8.71 4.68
N ARG A 162 4.74 7.93 4.40
CA ARG A 162 6.09 8.12 4.94
C ARG A 162 7.03 8.31 3.77
N TRP A 163 7.31 9.55 3.45
CA TRP A 163 8.31 9.89 2.45
C TRP A 163 9.68 9.38 2.88
N GLN A 164 10.34 8.62 2.01
CA GLN A 164 11.63 8.00 2.32
C GLN A 164 12.74 8.82 1.68
N ASP A 165 13.44 9.61 2.48
CA ASP A 165 14.63 10.34 2.04
C ASP A 165 15.85 9.42 1.82
N ARG A 166 17.00 9.99 1.41
CA ARG A 166 18.22 9.22 1.18
C ARG A 166 18.71 8.47 2.43
N ALA A 167 18.58 9.06 3.61
CA ALA A 167 19.02 8.45 4.87
C ALA A 167 18.12 7.25 5.22
N ALA A 168 16.80 7.43 5.13
CA ALA A 168 15.82 6.37 5.37
C ALA A 168 15.97 5.21 4.38
N ASN A 169 16.18 5.51 3.07
CA ASN A 169 16.46 4.48 2.07
C ASN A 169 17.73 3.69 2.42
N ARG A 170 18.85 4.36 2.73
CA ARG A 170 20.09 3.67 3.11
C ARG A 170 19.89 2.79 4.33
N ALA A 171 19.21 3.28 5.36
CA ALA A 171 18.94 2.52 6.56
C ALA A 171 18.07 1.28 6.27
N PHE A 172 17.05 1.41 5.43
CA PHE A 172 16.19 0.30 5.03
C PHE A 172 16.95 -0.78 4.26
N PHE A 173 17.71 -0.41 3.24
CA PHE A 173 18.47 -1.36 2.43
C PHE A 173 19.69 -1.96 3.15
N ALA A 174 20.15 -1.37 4.24
CA ALA A 174 21.26 -1.91 5.05
C ALA A 174 20.88 -3.16 5.87
N GLY A 175 19.59 -3.42 6.11
CA GLY A 175 19.17 -4.58 6.89
C GLY A 175 17.68 -4.91 6.77
N PRO A 176 16.75 -4.02 7.15
CA PRO A 176 15.31 -4.30 7.19
C PRO A 176 14.71 -4.80 5.88
N HIS A 177 15.26 -4.41 4.72
CA HIS A 177 14.82 -4.87 3.41
C HIS A 177 14.87 -6.39 3.27
N ALA A 178 15.91 -7.04 3.79
CA ALA A 178 16.06 -8.49 3.67
C ALA A 178 14.96 -9.25 4.41
N GLU A 179 14.64 -8.82 5.64
CA GLU A 179 13.57 -9.40 6.44
C GLU A 179 12.19 -9.12 5.83
N PHE A 180 11.95 -7.87 5.43
CA PHE A 180 10.75 -7.46 4.72
C PHE A 180 10.50 -8.32 3.47
N SER A 181 11.50 -8.48 2.61
CA SER A 181 11.40 -9.27 1.38
C SER A 181 11.13 -10.75 1.67
N LYS A 182 11.73 -11.31 2.72
CA LYS A 182 11.50 -12.68 3.15
C LYS A 182 10.07 -12.91 3.64
N GLU A 183 9.54 -12.04 4.49
CA GLU A 183 8.16 -12.13 4.95
C GLU A 183 7.17 -11.99 3.80
N ALA A 184 7.37 -10.99 2.93
CA ALA A 184 6.53 -10.75 1.77
C ALA A 184 6.53 -11.94 0.81
N ALA A 185 7.69 -12.47 0.45
CA ALA A 185 7.82 -13.63 -0.43
C ALA A 185 7.18 -14.89 0.18
N SER A 186 7.32 -15.09 1.49
CA SER A 186 6.69 -16.21 2.19
C SER A 186 5.16 -16.13 2.13
N LEU A 187 4.58 -14.94 2.34
CA LEU A 187 3.14 -14.76 2.22
C LEU A 187 2.67 -14.93 0.78
N LEU A 188 3.38 -14.37 -0.20
CA LEU A 188 3.04 -14.51 -1.62
C LEU A 188 3.05 -15.99 -2.07
N LEU A 189 3.99 -16.80 -1.56
CA LEU A 189 4.02 -18.24 -1.78
C LEU A 189 2.82 -18.95 -1.12
N GLU A 190 2.54 -18.62 0.14
CA GLU A 190 1.44 -19.20 0.92
C GLU A 190 0.06 -18.97 0.26
N ILE A 191 -0.17 -17.77 -0.25
CA ILE A 191 -1.42 -17.42 -0.94
C ILE A 191 -1.43 -17.80 -2.44
N GLY A 192 -0.36 -18.44 -2.93
CA GLY A 192 -0.28 -19.00 -4.28
C GLY A 192 -0.05 -17.98 -5.40
N ILE A 193 0.38 -16.77 -5.08
CA ILE A 193 0.72 -15.74 -6.09
C ILE A 193 2.04 -16.07 -6.78
N ILE A 194 3.02 -16.56 -6.04
CA ILE A 194 4.27 -17.09 -6.60
C ILE A 194 4.36 -18.59 -6.37
N LYS A 195 5.04 -19.29 -7.27
CA LYS A 195 5.24 -20.76 -7.20
C LYS A 195 6.47 -21.17 -6.41
N GLN A 196 7.43 -20.26 -6.29
CA GLN A 196 8.67 -20.44 -5.53
C GLN A 196 9.20 -19.08 -5.09
N ILE A 197 9.94 -19.06 -3.99
CA ILE A 197 10.62 -17.85 -3.52
C ILE A 197 11.82 -17.59 -4.45
N PRO A 198 11.91 -16.39 -5.07
CA PRO A 198 13.06 -16.04 -5.91
C PRO A 198 14.33 -15.83 -5.06
N ASP A 199 15.47 -15.68 -5.72
CA ASP A 199 16.71 -15.28 -5.06
C ASP A 199 16.59 -13.81 -4.58
N LEU A 200 16.25 -13.66 -3.30
CA LEU A 200 16.01 -12.36 -2.69
C LEU A 200 17.24 -11.47 -2.62
N THR A 201 18.45 -12.06 -2.72
CA THR A 201 19.71 -11.29 -2.71
C THR A 201 19.90 -10.44 -3.97
N LYS A 202 19.12 -10.71 -5.02
CA LYS A 202 19.18 -10.02 -6.31
C LYS A 202 18.06 -8.98 -6.50
N LEU A 203 17.22 -8.78 -5.50
CA LEU A 203 16.09 -7.83 -5.62
C LEU A 203 16.51 -6.37 -5.55
N ALA A 204 17.57 -6.06 -4.82
CA ALA A 204 18.05 -4.69 -4.66
C ALA A 204 19.39 -4.50 -5.36
N ASP A 205 19.52 -3.41 -6.12
CA ASP A 205 20.81 -2.91 -6.60
C ASP A 205 21.28 -1.81 -5.64
N THR A 206 22.38 -2.07 -4.96
CA THR A 206 22.95 -1.15 -3.95
C THR A 206 24.13 -0.32 -4.47
N ARG A 207 24.42 -0.38 -5.76
CA ARG A 207 25.53 0.33 -6.41
C ARG A 207 25.23 1.82 -6.64
#